data_0794b37a071053b9ee97c42c3d2f18c6
#
_entry.id   0794b37a071053b9ee97c42c3d2f18c6
#
_cell.length_a   1.000
_cell.length_b   1.000
_cell.length_c   1.000
_cell.angle_alpha   90.00
_cell.angle_beta   90.00
_cell.angle_gamma   90.00
#
_symmetry.space_group_name_H-M   'P 1'
#
loop_
_entity.id
_entity.type
_entity.pdbx_description
1 polymer ?
#
loop_
_entity_poly.entity_id
_entity_poly.type
_entity_poly.pdbx_seq_one_letter_code
_entity_poly.pdbx_strand_id
1 'polypeptide(L)'
;NEPARWGKPFAALLGALDAQLELSAAAIGGKDSMSGSFLDRDVPPTLISFAIAPLLEGELLTTDLKAVGHGVYLFAGKTPEQQTAAWERFTALARAGKVVSAWAVENGLAEAVMKMSSGNEIGFAAENTVLDWFAPMPGAIVAELSDEVSDAVRIGVTTAEKAIALGADSASIE
;
A
#
# COMPACT_ATOMS: atom_id res chain seq x y z
N ASN A 1 18.34 16.49 -27.07
CA ASN A 1 16.97 16.20 -27.54
C ASN A 1 16.96 14.94 -28.41
N GLU A 2 17.10 13.77 -27.79
CA GLU A 2 17.04 12.49 -28.49
C GLU A 2 15.61 11.97 -28.43
N PRO A 3 14.95 11.70 -29.56
CA PRO A 3 13.54 11.25 -29.58
C PRO A 3 13.30 9.99 -28.75
N ALA A 4 14.25 9.05 -28.73
CA ALA A 4 14.13 7.81 -27.96
C ALA A 4 14.03 8.05 -26.44
N ARG A 5 14.59 9.15 -25.93
CA ARG A 5 14.52 9.50 -24.50
C ARG A 5 13.13 10.00 -24.08
N TRP A 6 12.35 10.53 -25.02
CA TRP A 6 10.96 10.95 -24.76
C TRP A 6 9.99 9.79 -24.56
N GLY A 7 10.36 8.60 -25.00
CA GLY A 7 9.56 7.39 -24.78
C GLY A 7 9.28 7.07 -23.32
N LYS A 8 10.24 7.34 -22.43
CA LYS A 8 10.10 7.08 -20.99
C LYS A 8 9.07 7.98 -20.30
N PRO A 9 9.14 9.33 -20.40
CA PRO A 9 8.10 10.20 -19.85
C PRO A 9 6.74 9.97 -20.54
N PHE A 10 6.72 9.64 -21.83
CA PHE A 10 5.49 9.31 -22.52
C PHE A 10 4.84 8.03 -21.97
N ALA A 11 5.61 6.98 -21.71
CA ALA A 11 5.12 5.76 -21.08
C ALA A 11 4.55 6.03 -19.67
N ALA A 12 5.20 6.89 -18.88
CA ALA A 12 4.69 7.30 -17.57
C ALA A 12 3.34 8.04 -17.68
N LEU A 13 3.20 8.93 -18.66
CA LEU A 13 1.94 9.63 -18.92
C LEU A 13 0.83 8.69 -19.39
N LEU A 14 1.13 7.70 -20.22
CA LEU A 14 0.15 6.69 -20.65
C LEU A 14 -0.35 5.87 -19.44
N GLY A 15 0.54 5.41 -18.58
CA GLY A 15 0.13 4.70 -17.35
C GLY A 15 -0.72 5.56 -16.41
N ALA A 16 -0.41 6.86 -16.30
CA ALA A 16 -1.24 7.80 -15.54
C ALA A 16 -2.61 8.01 -16.17
N LEU A 17 -2.70 8.06 -17.50
CA LEU A 17 -3.97 8.19 -18.24
C LEU A 17 -4.82 6.94 -18.04
N ASP A 18 -4.24 5.75 -18.21
CA ASP A 18 -4.96 4.48 -18.02
C ASP A 18 -5.54 4.39 -16.61
N ALA A 19 -4.74 4.70 -15.56
CA ALA A 19 -5.22 4.71 -14.18
C ALA A 19 -6.39 5.69 -13.96
N GLN A 20 -6.35 6.89 -14.58
CA GLN A 20 -7.43 7.87 -14.49
C GLN A 20 -8.71 7.36 -15.16
N LEU A 21 -8.59 6.70 -16.31
CA LEU A 21 -9.73 6.14 -17.05
C LEU A 21 -10.35 4.97 -16.27
N GLU A 22 -9.53 4.06 -15.77
CA GLU A 22 -10.00 2.89 -15.00
C GLU A 22 -10.66 3.29 -13.67
N LEU A 23 -10.09 4.27 -12.97
CA LEU A 23 -10.61 4.74 -11.69
C LEU A 23 -11.69 5.81 -11.82
N SER A 24 -12.00 6.26 -13.04
CA SER A 24 -12.91 7.40 -13.29
C SER A 24 -12.51 8.65 -12.48
N ALA A 25 -11.21 8.86 -12.28
CA ALA A 25 -10.63 9.94 -11.51
C ALA A 25 -9.82 10.88 -12.40
N ALA A 26 -10.40 12.00 -12.80
CA ALA A 26 -9.77 12.97 -13.69
C ALA A 26 -8.73 13.82 -12.97
N ALA A 27 -7.56 14.03 -13.59
CA ALA A 27 -6.64 15.07 -13.15
C ALA A 27 -7.19 16.46 -13.48
N ILE A 28 -7.15 17.36 -12.51
CA ILE A 28 -7.62 18.75 -12.67
C ILE A 28 -6.56 19.68 -13.23
N GLY A 29 -5.31 19.24 -13.27
CA GLY A 29 -4.20 20.00 -13.78
C GLY A 29 -2.88 19.27 -13.59
N GLY A 30 -1.82 19.86 -14.08
CA GLY A 30 -0.50 19.32 -13.95
C GLY A 30 0.57 20.38 -14.25
N LYS A 31 1.81 20.05 -13.93
CA LYS A 31 2.97 20.85 -14.22
C LYS A 31 4.09 19.96 -14.67
N ASP A 32 4.66 20.29 -15.82
CA ASP A 32 5.85 19.65 -16.33
C ASP A 32 7.11 20.43 -15.91
N SER A 33 8.15 19.70 -15.59
CA SER A 33 9.48 20.26 -15.39
C SER A 33 10.45 19.54 -16.29
N MET A 34 11.09 20.28 -17.17
CA MET A 34 12.17 19.75 -17.98
C MET A 34 13.30 19.30 -17.07
N SER A 35 13.60 18.02 -17.16
CA SER A 35 14.79 17.48 -16.54
C SER A 35 15.98 17.61 -17.48
N GLY A 36 17.16 17.73 -16.92
CA GLY A 36 18.40 17.84 -17.66
C GLY A 36 19.35 16.71 -17.34
N SER A 37 20.41 16.68 -18.10
CA SER A 37 21.61 15.92 -17.77
C SER A 37 22.63 16.85 -17.12
N PHE A 38 23.32 16.36 -16.11
CA PHE A 38 24.44 17.03 -15.49
C PHE A 38 25.65 16.11 -15.51
N LEU A 39 26.65 16.45 -16.29
CA LEU A 39 27.80 15.59 -16.60
C LEU A 39 27.34 14.26 -17.20
N ASP A 40 27.65 13.16 -16.53
CA ASP A 40 27.31 11.77 -16.88
C ASP A 40 25.98 11.27 -16.23
N ARG A 41 25.27 12.15 -15.53
CA ARG A 41 24.03 11.82 -14.81
C ARG A 41 22.81 12.41 -15.51
N ASP A 42 21.85 11.57 -15.78
CA ASP A 42 20.53 11.94 -16.25
C ASP A 42 19.54 11.92 -15.09
N VAL A 43 18.66 12.93 -15.02
CA VAL A 43 17.52 12.91 -14.11
C VAL A 43 16.51 11.90 -14.63
N PRO A 44 16.10 10.89 -13.83
CA PRO A 44 15.12 9.92 -14.26
C PRO A 44 13.75 10.58 -14.44
N PRO A 45 12.95 10.14 -15.43
CA PRO A 45 11.56 10.58 -15.55
C PRO A 45 10.81 10.22 -14.27
N THR A 46 10.21 11.21 -13.63
CA THR A 46 9.48 11.02 -12.36
C THR A 46 8.10 11.61 -12.51
N LEU A 47 7.07 10.80 -12.22
CA LEU A 47 5.68 11.23 -12.13
C LEU A 47 5.29 11.32 -10.66
N ILE A 48 4.74 12.46 -10.26
CA ILE A 48 4.21 12.66 -8.91
C ILE A 48 2.73 12.99 -9.03
N SER A 49 1.89 12.19 -8.38
CA SER A 49 0.45 12.43 -8.32
C SER A 49 0.05 12.91 -6.94
N PHE A 50 -0.77 13.96 -6.90
CA PHE A 50 -1.40 14.45 -5.68
C PHE A 50 -2.89 14.18 -5.76
N ALA A 51 -3.44 13.51 -4.74
CA ALA A 51 -4.88 13.26 -4.64
C ALA A 51 -5.44 14.01 -3.41
N ILE A 52 -6.61 14.59 -3.58
CA ILE A 52 -7.35 15.26 -2.50
C ILE A 52 -8.73 14.61 -2.39
N ALA A 53 -9.07 14.16 -1.19
CA ALA A 53 -10.39 13.67 -0.87
C ALA A 53 -10.91 14.31 0.42
N PRO A 54 -12.21 14.65 0.51
CA PRO A 54 -12.80 15.10 1.76
C PRO A 54 -12.89 13.94 2.75
N LEU A 55 -12.61 14.23 4.01
CA LEU A 55 -12.64 13.29 5.11
C LEU A 55 -13.55 13.86 6.21
N LEU A 56 -14.38 13.02 6.82
CA LEU A 56 -15.14 13.41 8.00
C LEU A 56 -14.28 13.22 9.25
N GLU A 57 -14.54 14.05 10.27
CA GLU A 57 -13.88 13.90 11.57
C GLU A 57 -14.14 12.50 12.14
N GLY A 58 -13.07 11.81 12.57
CA GLY A 58 -13.14 10.43 13.09
C GLY A 58 -12.96 9.32 12.05
N GLU A 59 -12.87 9.64 10.75
CA GLU A 59 -12.56 8.65 9.70
C GLU A 59 -11.06 8.44 9.45
N LEU A 60 -10.20 9.16 10.20
CA LEU A 60 -8.76 9.05 10.03
C LEU A 60 -8.23 7.72 10.58
N LEU A 61 -7.61 6.94 9.71
CA LEU A 61 -6.83 5.76 10.10
C LEU A 61 -5.35 6.15 10.20
N THR A 62 -4.67 5.61 11.20
CA THR A 62 -3.22 5.71 11.32
C THR A 62 -2.56 4.40 10.91
N THR A 63 -1.26 4.41 10.74
CA THR A 63 -0.52 3.27 10.17
C THR A 63 -0.05 2.24 11.18
N ASP A 64 0.11 2.64 12.45
CA ASP A 64 0.68 1.76 13.47
C ASP A 64 -0.32 0.72 13.96
N LEU A 65 0.13 -0.50 14.22
CA LEU A 65 -0.68 -1.55 14.86
C LEU A 65 -1.19 -1.09 16.23
N LYS A 66 -2.44 -1.45 16.59
CA LYS A 66 -3.14 -0.89 17.75
C LYS A 66 -3.28 -1.85 18.92
N ALA A 67 -3.46 -3.13 18.67
CA ALA A 67 -3.70 -4.10 19.73
C ALA A 67 -3.13 -5.47 19.41
N VAL A 68 -2.79 -6.23 20.44
CA VAL A 68 -2.35 -7.62 20.34
C VAL A 68 -3.55 -8.54 20.12
N GLY A 69 -3.38 -9.55 19.26
CA GLY A 69 -4.41 -10.54 18.94
C GLY A 69 -5.35 -10.16 17.80
N HIS A 70 -5.16 -8.99 17.21
CA HIS A 70 -5.92 -8.59 16.03
C HIS A 70 -5.45 -9.33 14.78
N GLY A 71 -6.39 -9.67 13.90
CA GLY A 71 -6.07 -10.18 12.57
C GLY A 71 -5.53 -9.09 11.66
N VAL A 72 -4.54 -9.44 10.84
CA VAL A 72 -4.00 -8.57 9.79
C VAL A 72 -4.38 -9.16 8.43
N TYR A 73 -4.91 -8.32 7.56
CA TYR A 73 -5.53 -8.71 6.30
C TYR A 73 -4.95 -7.97 5.11
N LEU A 74 -4.91 -8.65 3.98
CA LEU A 74 -4.47 -8.11 2.69
C LEU A 74 -5.69 -7.82 1.80
N PHE A 75 -5.75 -6.62 1.27
CA PHE A 75 -6.70 -6.17 0.26
C PHE A 75 -5.94 -5.90 -1.03
N ALA A 76 -6.01 -6.83 -1.98
CA ALA A 76 -5.28 -6.77 -3.24
C ALA A 76 -6.05 -7.49 -4.35
N GLY A 77 -5.89 -7.02 -5.58
CA GLY A 77 -6.40 -7.64 -6.79
C GLY A 77 -5.30 -7.88 -7.81
N LYS A 78 -5.50 -8.88 -8.67
CA LYS A 78 -4.58 -9.19 -9.79
C LYS A 78 -5.01 -8.51 -11.09
N THR A 79 -6.25 -8.05 -11.16
CA THR A 79 -6.79 -7.27 -12.29
C THR A 79 -7.33 -5.94 -11.74
N PRO A 80 -7.52 -4.92 -12.59
CA PRO A 80 -8.10 -3.64 -12.17
C PRO A 80 -9.45 -3.80 -11.46
N GLU A 81 -10.32 -4.68 -11.96
CA GLU A 81 -11.64 -4.92 -11.38
C GLU A 81 -11.52 -5.57 -9.99
N GLN A 82 -10.62 -6.56 -9.83
CA GLN A 82 -10.35 -7.19 -8.54
C GLN A 82 -9.75 -6.18 -7.55
N GLN A 83 -8.87 -5.31 -8.02
CA GLN A 83 -8.26 -4.28 -7.18
C GLN A 83 -9.30 -3.25 -6.72
N THR A 84 -10.20 -2.82 -7.62
CA THR A 84 -11.31 -1.93 -7.27
C THR A 84 -12.22 -2.58 -6.22
N ALA A 85 -12.60 -3.85 -6.41
CA ALA A 85 -13.40 -4.58 -5.44
C ALA A 85 -12.70 -4.72 -4.07
N ALA A 86 -11.38 -4.91 -4.05
CA ALA A 86 -10.59 -4.94 -2.81
C ALA A 86 -10.61 -3.58 -2.08
N TRP A 87 -10.49 -2.47 -2.80
CA TRP A 87 -10.58 -1.12 -2.23
C TRP A 87 -11.99 -0.79 -1.72
N GLU A 88 -13.03 -1.17 -2.46
CA GLU A 88 -14.43 -1.03 -2.02
C GLU A 88 -14.67 -1.81 -0.74
N ARG A 89 -14.18 -3.04 -0.66
CA ARG A 89 -14.28 -3.86 0.54
C ARG A 89 -13.53 -3.26 1.73
N PHE A 90 -12.29 -2.82 1.53
CA PHE A 90 -11.52 -2.11 2.55
C PHE A 90 -12.28 -0.86 3.05
N THR A 91 -12.78 -0.05 2.14
CA THR A 91 -13.52 1.17 2.46
C THR A 91 -14.79 0.88 3.26
N ALA A 92 -15.53 -0.17 2.89
CA ALA A 92 -16.72 -0.58 3.63
C ALA A 92 -16.39 -1.00 5.06
N LEU A 93 -15.32 -1.75 5.27
CA LEU A 93 -14.84 -2.15 6.60
C LEU A 93 -14.35 -0.96 7.43
N ALA A 94 -13.62 -0.03 6.79
CA ALA A 94 -13.15 1.18 7.45
C ALA A 94 -14.32 2.07 7.92
N ARG A 95 -15.32 2.29 7.07
CA ARG A 95 -16.54 3.02 7.42
C ARG A 95 -17.38 2.32 8.49
N ALA A 96 -17.32 1.01 8.57
CA ALA A 96 -17.96 0.22 9.63
C ALA A 96 -17.16 0.24 10.96
N GLY A 97 -16.02 0.96 11.02
CA GLY A 97 -15.17 1.04 12.21
C GLY A 97 -14.40 -0.23 12.53
N LYS A 98 -14.29 -1.17 11.57
CA LYS A 98 -13.61 -2.46 11.76
C LYS A 98 -12.12 -2.41 11.46
N VAL A 99 -11.68 -1.49 10.63
CA VAL A 99 -10.27 -1.23 10.35
C VAL A 99 -9.74 -0.28 11.42
N VAL A 100 -8.68 -0.67 12.12
CA VAL A 100 -8.07 0.14 13.19
C VAL A 100 -6.73 0.75 12.80
N SER A 101 -6.04 0.12 11.85
CA SER A 101 -4.85 0.68 11.20
C SER A 101 -4.68 0.13 9.79
N ALA A 102 -3.98 0.85 8.92
CA ALA A 102 -3.76 0.41 7.55
C ALA A 102 -2.48 1.01 6.94
N TRP A 103 -1.89 0.28 5.98
CA TRP A 103 -0.73 0.70 5.21
C TRP A 103 -0.92 0.37 3.73
N ALA A 104 -0.63 1.34 2.85
CA ALA A 104 -0.53 1.10 1.41
C ALA A 104 0.79 0.40 1.09
N VAL A 105 0.72 -0.77 0.47
CA VAL A 105 1.90 -1.59 0.17
C VAL A 105 2.66 -1.01 -1.02
N GLU A 106 3.97 -0.85 -0.87
CA GLU A 106 4.87 -0.42 -1.94
C GLU A 106 5.87 -1.52 -2.31
N ASN A 107 6.84 -1.80 -1.44
CA ASN A 107 7.95 -2.71 -1.70
C ASN A 107 7.72 -4.14 -1.18
N GLY A 108 6.50 -4.45 -0.74
CA GLY A 108 6.12 -5.78 -0.27
C GLY A 108 5.47 -5.78 1.10
N LEU A 109 4.91 -6.94 1.46
CA LEU A 109 4.17 -7.13 2.70
C LEU A 109 5.09 -7.07 3.93
N ALA A 110 6.33 -7.57 3.82
CA ALA A 110 7.31 -7.52 4.90
C ALA A 110 7.64 -6.08 5.32
N GLU A 111 7.84 -5.17 4.35
CA GLU A 111 8.01 -3.74 4.62
C GLU A 111 6.78 -3.14 5.30
N ALA A 112 5.58 -3.46 4.80
CA ALA A 112 4.34 -2.94 5.34
C ALA A 112 4.16 -3.32 6.81
N VAL A 113 4.25 -4.61 7.15
CA VAL A 113 4.08 -5.07 8.55
C VAL A 113 5.20 -4.56 9.45
N MET A 114 6.44 -4.44 8.95
CA MET A 114 7.54 -3.86 9.72
C MET A 114 7.26 -2.41 10.11
N LYS A 115 6.84 -1.59 9.16
CA LYS A 115 6.49 -0.19 9.41
C LYS A 115 5.29 -0.05 10.33
N MET A 116 4.26 -0.88 10.16
CA MET A 116 3.09 -0.90 11.04
C MET A 116 3.43 -1.32 12.48
N SER A 117 4.38 -2.23 12.65
CA SER A 117 4.81 -2.74 13.96
C SER A 117 5.64 -1.73 14.76
N SER A 118 6.47 -0.93 14.08
CA SER A 118 7.50 -0.10 14.73
C SER A 118 6.93 1.02 15.61
N GLY A 119 5.77 1.60 15.27
CA GLY A 119 5.24 2.78 15.96
C GLY A 119 4.80 2.50 17.39
N ASN A 120 4.12 1.39 17.63
CA ASN A 120 3.62 0.98 18.94
C ASN A 120 4.34 -0.26 19.51
N GLU A 121 5.40 -0.71 18.86
CA GLU A 121 6.18 -1.89 19.25
C GLU A 121 5.32 -3.15 19.41
N ILE A 122 4.30 -3.30 18.56
CA ILE A 122 3.43 -4.47 18.49
C ILE A 122 3.96 -5.41 17.42
N GLY A 123 4.26 -6.64 17.79
CA GLY A 123 4.80 -7.62 16.87
C GLY A 123 3.76 -8.18 15.91
N PHE A 124 4.25 -8.96 14.97
CA PHE A 124 3.45 -9.62 13.96
C PHE A 124 3.92 -11.05 13.71
N ALA A 125 2.99 -11.98 13.60
CA ALA A 125 3.25 -13.35 13.18
C ALA A 125 2.46 -13.69 11.91
N ALA A 126 3.18 -14.08 10.86
CA ALA A 126 2.58 -14.50 9.60
C ALA A 126 1.89 -15.86 9.75
N GLU A 127 0.67 -15.96 9.26
CA GLU A 127 -0.10 -17.21 9.17
C GLU A 127 -0.13 -17.76 7.73
N ASN A 128 0.05 -16.90 6.74
CA ASN A 128 0.05 -17.27 5.33
C ASN A 128 1.47 -17.36 4.79
N THR A 129 1.94 -18.58 4.60
CA THR A 129 3.30 -18.89 4.13
C THR A 129 3.42 -19.00 2.61
N VAL A 130 2.32 -18.87 1.87
CA VAL A 130 2.28 -19.00 0.40
C VAL A 130 2.52 -17.65 -0.29
N LEU A 131 2.35 -16.55 0.43
CA LEU A 131 2.53 -15.20 -0.11
C LEU A 131 4.02 -14.88 -0.31
N ASP A 132 4.32 -14.18 -1.40
CA ASP A 132 5.62 -13.55 -1.57
C ASP A 132 5.66 -12.26 -0.74
N TRP A 133 6.32 -12.32 0.41
CA TRP A 133 6.39 -11.21 1.37
C TRP A 133 7.23 -10.03 0.89
N PHE A 134 8.08 -10.24 -0.12
CA PHE A 134 9.03 -9.25 -0.61
C PHE A 134 8.71 -8.70 -2.01
N ALA A 135 7.71 -9.28 -2.68
CA ALA A 135 7.28 -8.77 -3.98
C ALA A 135 6.56 -7.41 -3.85
N PRO A 136 6.88 -6.42 -4.68
CA PRO A 136 6.11 -5.19 -4.78
C PRO A 136 4.64 -5.47 -5.12
N MET A 137 3.74 -4.83 -4.39
CA MET A 137 2.29 -4.95 -4.60
C MET A 137 1.62 -3.57 -4.69
N PRO A 138 1.88 -2.80 -5.74
CA PRO A 138 1.31 -1.46 -5.88
C PRO A 138 -0.23 -1.53 -5.87
N GLY A 139 -0.84 -0.65 -5.06
CA GLY A 139 -2.29 -0.60 -4.89
C GLY A 139 -2.84 -1.55 -3.81
N ALA A 140 -2.08 -2.52 -3.33
CA ALA A 140 -2.49 -3.35 -2.21
C ALA A 140 -2.51 -2.57 -0.89
N ILE A 141 -3.39 -2.98 0.03
CA ILE A 141 -3.51 -2.41 1.37
C ILE A 141 -3.38 -3.55 2.38
N VAL A 142 -2.51 -3.37 3.38
CA VAL A 142 -2.49 -4.19 4.60
C VAL A 142 -3.26 -3.47 5.69
N ALA A 143 -4.15 -4.15 6.38
CA ALA A 143 -4.97 -3.56 7.44
C ALA A 143 -5.09 -4.48 8.65
N GLU A 144 -4.99 -3.89 9.84
CA GLU A 144 -5.36 -4.51 11.11
C GLU A 144 -6.86 -4.32 11.34
N LEU A 145 -7.57 -5.39 11.66
CA LEU A 145 -9.00 -5.38 11.93
C LEU A 145 -9.29 -5.78 13.39
N SER A 146 -10.26 -5.08 14.00
CA SER A 146 -10.75 -5.40 15.35
C SER A 146 -11.54 -6.70 15.42
N ASP A 147 -12.16 -7.09 14.32
CA ASP A 147 -12.98 -8.29 14.19
C ASP A 147 -12.46 -9.20 13.09
N GLU A 148 -12.72 -10.50 13.22
CA GLU A 148 -12.47 -11.45 12.14
C GLU A 148 -13.43 -11.24 10.98
N VAL A 149 -12.90 -11.34 9.76
CA VAL A 149 -13.69 -11.31 8.52
C VAL A 149 -13.32 -12.54 7.67
N SER A 150 -14.31 -13.14 7.03
CA SER A 150 -14.15 -14.37 6.24
C SER A 150 -13.89 -14.09 4.76
N ASP A 151 -14.12 -12.87 4.30
CA ASP A 151 -14.11 -12.44 2.90
C ASP A 151 -12.93 -11.53 2.55
N ALA A 152 -11.88 -11.60 3.36
CA ALA A 152 -10.58 -10.97 3.10
C ALA A 152 -9.44 -11.95 3.37
N VAL A 153 -8.29 -11.74 2.75
CA VAL A 153 -7.13 -12.62 2.91
C VAL A 153 -6.41 -12.30 4.21
N ARG A 154 -6.59 -13.14 5.22
CA ARG A 154 -5.83 -13.03 6.46
C ARG A 154 -4.38 -13.41 6.20
N ILE A 155 -3.45 -12.55 6.56
CA ILE A 155 -2.00 -12.76 6.36
C ILE A 155 -1.27 -13.07 7.66
N GLY A 156 -1.85 -12.73 8.80
CA GLY A 156 -1.25 -12.98 10.10
C GLY A 156 -2.03 -12.37 11.26
N VAL A 157 -1.37 -12.32 12.39
CA VAL A 157 -1.91 -11.82 13.66
C VAL A 157 -0.89 -10.93 14.35
N THR A 158 -1.37 -9.92 15.06
CA THR A 158 -0.55 -9.06 15.92
C THR A 158 -0.18 -9.77 17.22
N THR A 159 1.04 -9.60 17.70
CA THR A 159 1.58 -10.31 18.87
C THR A 159 2.15 -9.36 19.92
N ALA A 160 2.26 -9.85 21.15
CA ALA A 160 2.94 -9.13 22.25
C ALA A 160 4.47 -9.25 22.16
N GLU A 161 4.99 -10.18 21.39
CA GLU A 161 6.41 -10.34 21.16
C GLU A 161 6.89 -9.23 20.22
N LYS A 162 7.90 -8.47 20.62
CA LYS A 162 8.46 -7.35 19.83
C LYS A 162 9.31 -7.88 18.66
N ALA A 163 8.68 -8.63 17.79
CA ALA A 163 9.30 -9.25 16.63
C ALA A 163 8.31 -9.41 15.48
N ILE A 164 8.83 -9.45 14.27
CA ILE A 164 8.09 -9.82 13.08
C ILE A 164 8.54 -11.22 12.69
N ALA A 165 7.62 -12.18 12.71
CA ALA A 165 7.87 -13.56 12.35
C ALA A 165 7.22 -13.89 10.99
N LEU A 166 8.03 -14.27 10.00
CA LEU A 166 7.61 -14.68 8.67
C LEU A 166 7.98 -16.15 8.45
N GLY A 167 7.17 -17.05 8.99
CA GLY A 167 7.48 -18.49 9.00
C GLY A 167 8.63 -18.82 9.95
N ALA A 168 9.75 -19.32 9.42
CA ALA A 168 10.94 -19.64 10.21
C ALA A 168 11.85 -18.43 10.49
N ASP A 169 11.69 -17.36 9.72
CA ASP A 169 12.49 -16.14 9.83
C ASP A 169 11.83 -15.15 10.78
N SER A 170 12.64 -14.48 11.60
CA SER A 170 12.15 -13.43 12.48
C SER A 170 13.15 -12.29 12.61
N ALA A 171 12.62 -11.09 12.82
CA ALA A 171 13.41 -9.88 13.08
C ALA A 171 12.83 -9.13 14.29
N SER A 172 13.71 -8.66 15.18
CA SER A 172 13.33 -7.76 16.29
C SER A 172 12.88 -6.40 15.72
N ILE A 173 11.94 -5.76 16.41
CA ILE A 173 11.48 -4.39 16.14
C ILE A 173 12.04 -3.38 17.16
N GLU A 174 12.99 -3.79 18.00
CA GLU A 174 13.75 -2.93 18.92
C GLU A 174 14.89 -2.20 18.21
#